data_cef4a7237ed775f917360bbca5fbca48
#
_entry.id   cef4a7237ed775f917360bbca5fbca48
#
_cell.length_a   1.000
_cell.length_b   1.000
_cell.length_c   1.000
_cell.angle_alpha   90.00
_cell.angle_beta   90.00
_cell.angle_gamma   90.00
#
_symmetry.space_group_name_H-M   'P 1'
#
loop_
_entity.id
_entity.type
_entity.pdbx_description
1 polymer ?
#
loop_
_entity_poly.entity_id
_entity_poly.type
_entity_poly.pdbx_seq_one_letter_code
_entity_poly.pdbx_strand_id
1 'polypeptide(L)'
;MGAGSIASGGGLGYTAHVTGIRPTKLLWMGAVTGYLLGRNLAFRHAPGLANGLMRLGNVTGRGSDAEGEAALDYFEGVVEDYERIAAHAGVCEGDGHEAALFGGRRVLELDHGNTRAVAMLARLRGAFSVDVYDSIDLQTRDPSRLRALYEDLLKRAGEDPSRVDALLDGVRAHRDAAALKASGRRFDLVVSRAVLEHVRDLKSLHRELREVTTDDAVLIHKIDLRSHGFEWDHELDFLLFPERLYRSLTTHIGEPNRVRAQGYLDVAQQYGFTPVHVSATRRISAERVAKLRDSLAEPYRSLSPEVLSVLGIWLVLVRGGHPLARSAAIDLGSIPAAPSGMAPF
;
A
#
# COMPACT_ATOMS: atom_id res chain seq x y z
N MET A 1 -1.41 67.42 7.40
CA MET A 1 -0.40 67.15 6.37
C MET A 1 0.51 66.08 6.95
N GLY A 2 0.46 64.86 6.44
CA GLY A 2 1.25 63.75 6.92
C GLY A 2 0.97 62.56 6.01
N ALA A 3 1.80 62.35 5.02
CA ALA A 3 1.67 61.34 3.99
C ALA A 3 1.92 59.94 4.58
N GLY A 4 0.96 59.05 4.48
CA GLY A 4 1.09 57.61 4.79
C GLY A 4 1.78 56.88 3.65
N SER A 5 2.92 56.29 3.94
CA SER A 5 3.67 55.40 3.06
C SER A 5 2.94 54.05 2.93
N ILE A 6 2.58 53.69 1.71
CA ILE A 6 2.08 52.35 1.35
C ILE A 6 3.30 51.44 1.17
N ALA A 7 3.51 50.53 2.08
CA ALA A 7 4.51 49.48 1.90
C ALA A 7 3.91 48.32 1.05
N SER A 8 4.27 48.34 -0.23
CA SER A 8 4.15 47.19 -1.14
C SER A 8 5.29 46.18 -0.86
N GLY A 9 5.00 44.91 -0.67
CA GLY A 9 6.08 43.93 -0.56
C GLY A 9 5.67 42.58 -0.04
N GLY A 10 4.66 41.94 -0.66
CA GLY A 10 4.40 40.51 -0.50
C GLY A 10 5.20 39.70 -1.54
N GLY A 11 6.53 39.75 -1.47
CA GLY A 11 7.38 38.84 -2.21
C GLY A 11 7.25 37.45 -1.60
N LEU A 12 6.74 36.51 -2.38
CA LEU A 12 6.70 35.08 -2.05
C LEU A 12 8.12 34.60 -1.74
N GLY A 13 8.42 34.37 -0.46
CA GLY A 13 9.69 33.84 0.00
C GLY A 13 9.87 32.36 -0.42
N TYR A 14 10.13 32.11 -1.68
CA TYR A 14 10.42 30.79 -2.24
C TYR A 14 11.92 30.44 -2.22
N THR A 15 12.79 31.31 -1.71
CA THR A 15 14.24 31.19 -1.86
C THR A 15 14.98 30.53 -0.68
N ALA A 16 14.31 30.14 0.41
CA ALA A 16 15.01 29.76 1.65
C ALA A 16 15.26 28.25 1.85
N HIS A 17 14.86 27.36 0.96
CA HIS A 17 14.94 25.91 1.21
C HIS A 17 15.77 25.07 0.23
N VAL A 18 16.60 25.69 -0.61
CA VAL A 18 17.37 24.98 -1.66
C VAL A 18 18.85 24.80 -1.28
N THR A 19 19.26 25.15 -0.08
CA THR A 19 20.65 24.96 0.37
C THR A 19 20.89 23.48 0.71
N GLY A 20 21.64 22.77 -0.15
CA GLY A 20 22.04 21.38 0.06
C GLY A 20 21.66 20.41 -1.08
N ILE A 21 20.78 20.79 -2.00
CA ILE A 21 20.42 19.93 -3.13
C ILE A 21 21.41 20.13 -4.28
N ARG A 22 21.97 19.04 -4.81
CA ARG A 22 22.88 19.09 -5.98
C ARG A 22 22.17 19.70 -7.19
N PRO A 23 22.82 20.53 -8.02
CA PRO A 23 22.20 21.13 -9.21
C PRO A 23 21.56 20.11 -10.17
N THR A 24 22.20 18.97 -10.37
CA THR A 24 21.65 17.88 -11.19
C THR A 24 20.34 17.34 -10.65
N LYS A 25 20.19 17.26 -9.32
CA LYS A 25 18.98 16.80 -8.66
C LYS A 25 17.84 17.84 -8.77
N LEU A 26 18.17 19.12 -8.74
CA LEU A 26 17.21 20.20 -9.03
C LEU A 26 16.69 20.14 -10.46
N LEU A 27 17.57 19.88 -11.43
CA LEU A 27 17.16 19.70 -12.83
C LEU A 27 16.24 18.49 -12.99
N TRP A 28 16.56 17.38 -12.34
CA TRP A 28 15.70 16.20 -12.31
C TRP A 28 14.33 16.51 -11.66
N MET A 29 14.29 17.19 -10.51
CA MET A 29 13.03 17.62 -9.88
C MET A 29 12.19 18.48 -10.83
N GLY A 30 12.84 19.39 -11.58
CA GLY A 30 12.18 20.20 -12.61
C GLY A 30 11.59 19.34 -13.73
N ALA A 31 12.35 18.36 -14.23
CA ALA A 31 11.90 17.44 -15.28
C ALA A 31 10.72 16.58 -14.80
N VAL A 32 10.80 16.01 -13.61
CA VAL A 32 9.70 15.24 -12.98
C VAL A 32 8.47 16.11 -12.81
N THR A 33 8.64 17.36 -12.32
CA THR A 33 7.54 18.31 -12.18
C THR A 33 6.87 18.58 -13.54
N GLY A 34 7.65 18.86 -14.57
CA GLY A 34 7.14 19.09 -15.93
C GLY A 34 6.39 17.89 -16.50
N TYR A 35 6.95 16.68 -16.33
CA TYR A 35 6.30 15.43 -16.75
C TYR A 35 4.96 15.22 -16.04
N LEU A 36 4.92 15.37 -14.72
CA LEU A 36 3.69 15.13 -13.95
C LEU A 36 2.61 16.17 -14.23
N LEU A 37 2.99 17.45 -14.41
CA LEU A 37 2.04 18.49 -14.82
C LEU A 37 1.49 18.17 -16.21
N GLY A 38 2.34 17.82 -17.17
CA GLY A 38 1.92 17.41 -18.52
C GLY A 38 0.98 16.21 -18.50
N ARG A 39 1.33 15.18 -17.71
CA ARG A 39 0.49 13.99 -17.50
C ARG A 39 -0.88 14.38 -16.90
N ASN A 40 -0.89 15.20 -15.85
CA ASN A 40 -2.13 15.62 -15.20
C ASN A 40 -3.04 16.42 -16.16
N LEU A 41 -2.46 17.28 -17.00
CA LEU A 41 -3.19 17.98 -18.05
C LEU A 41 -3.75 17.02 -19.10
N ALA A 42 -2.96 16.02 -19.51
CA ALA A 42 -3.41 15.00 -20.46
C ALA A 42 -4.59 14.20 -19.89
N PHE A 43 -4.52 13.75 -18.63
CA PHE A 43 -5.66 13.06 -17.99
C PHE A 43 -6.90 13.94 -17.87
N ARG A 44 -6.72 15.24 -17.61
CA ARG A 44 -7.84 16.18 -17.49
C ARG A 44 -8.53 16.49 -18.81
N HIS A 45 -7.78 16.62 -19.90
CA HIS A 45 -8.29 17.12 -21.18
C HIS A 45 -8.38 16.04 -22.28
N ALA A 46 -7.63 14.95 -22.15
CA ALA A 46 -7.60 13.85 -23.14
C ALA A 46 -7.41 12.49 -22.44
N PRO A 47 -8.34 12.07 -21.55
CA PRO A 47 -8.16 10.88 -20.72
C PRO A 47 -7.96 9.59 -21.53
N GLY A 48 -8.59 9.45 -22.68
CA GLY A 48 -8.40 8.29 -23.56
C GLY A 48 -6.96 8.17 -24.08
N LEU A 49 -6.36 9.30 -24.49
CA LEU A 49 -4.96 9.34 -24.95
C LEU A 49 -4.00 9.08 -23.78
N ALA A 50 -4.24 9.70 -22.63
CA ALA A 50 -3.41 9.52 -21.43
C ALA A 50 -3.42 8.07 -20.96
N ASN A 51 -4.59 7.42 -20.89
CA ASN A 51 -4.71 6.00 -20.57
C ASN A 51 -4.01 5.10 -21.60
N GLY A 52 -4.11 5.44 -22.90
CA GLY A 52 -3.39 4.73 -23.96
C GLY A 52 -1.87 4.81 -23.80
N LEU A 53 -1.34 6.00 -23.51
CA LEU A 53 0.11 6.21 -23.27
C LEU A 53 0.60 5.49 -22.01
N MET A 54 -0.20 5.47 -20.94
CA MET A 54 0.12 4.72 -19.72
C MET A 54 0.20 3.21 -19.98
N ARG A 55 -0.71 2.67 -20.81
CA ARG A 55 -0.68 1.25 -21.20
C ARG A 55 0.54 0.90 -22.06
N LEU A 56 0.92 1.79 -22.99
CA LEU A 56 2.10 1.59 -23.85
C LEU A 56 3.41 1.71 -23.06
N GLY A 57 3.45 2.56 -22.03
CA GLY A 57 4.65 2.78 -21.22
C GLY A 57 4.98 1.67 -20.22
N ASN A 58 4.13 0.66 -20.09
CA ASN A 58 4.27 -0.46 -19.12
C ASN A 58 4.73 0.01 -17.73
N VAL A 59 4.15 1.11 -17.25
CA VAL A 59 4.61 1.85 -16.06
C VAL A 59 4.25 1.10 -14.75
N THR A 60 3.59 -0.03 -14.88
CA THR A 60 3.08 -0.81 -13.75
C THR A 60 4.00 -1.96 -13.40
N GLY A 61 5.25 -1.88 -13.18
CA GLY A 61 6.10 -3.00 -12.72
C GLY A 61 5.56 -3.70 -11.44
N ARG A 62 4.30 -4.16 -11.51
CA ARG A 62 3.58 -4.80 -10.42
C ARG A 62 3.87 -6.29 -10.45
N GLY A 63 4.13 -6.89 -9.29
CA GLY A 63 4.23 -8.34 -9.17
C GLY A 63 3.00 -9.07 -9.73
N SER A 64 1.81 -8.43 -9.64
CA SER A 64 0.57 -8.94 -10.25
C SER A 64 0.59 -8.99 -11.79
N ASP A 65 1.56 -8.37 -12.46
CA ASP A 65 1.73 -8.43 -13.92
C ASP A 65 2.65 -9.58 -14.37
N ALA A 66 3.19 -10.36 -13.44
CA ALA A 66 3.99 -11.55 -13.73
C ALA A 66 3.19 -12.56 -14.58
N GLU A 67 3.88 -13.35 -15.39
CA GLU A 67 3.30 -14.41 -16.24
C GLU A 67 3.97 -15.75 -15.96
N GLY A 68 3.29 -16.86 -16.30
CA GLY A 68 3.81 -18.21 -16.15
C GLY A 68 4.15 -18.55 -14.69
N GLU A 69 5.23 -19.32 -14.48
CA GLU A 69 5.67 -19.77 -13.15
C GLU A 69 5.91 -18.61 -12.18
N ALA A 70 6.44 -17.48 -12.65
CA ALA A 70 6.66 -16.30 -11.81
C ALA A 70 5.34 -15.72 -11.25
N ALA A 71 4.23 -15.84 -11.99
CA ALA A 71 2.93 -15.45 -11.49
C ALA A 71 2.42 -16.42 -10.41
N LEU A 72 2.61 -17.72 -10.60
CA LEU A 72 2.24 -18.74 -9.63
C LEU A 72 3.00 -18.53 -8.32
N ASP A 73 4.33 -18.41 -8.40
CA ASP A 73 5.19 -18.14 -7.24
C ASP A 73 4.78 -16.85 -6.51
N TYR A 74 4.43 -15.82 -7.27
CA TYR A 74 4.02 -14.54 -6.69
C TYR A 74 2.72 -14.67 -5.88
N PHE A 75 1.65 -15.24 -6.46
CA PHE A 75 0.36 -15.29 -5.78
C PHE A 75 0.33 -16.27 -4.61
N GLU A 76 0.98 -17.41 -4.72
CA GLU A 76 1.17 -18.33 -3.60
C GLU A 76 1.97 -17.67 -2.49
N GLY A 77 3.11 -17.03 -2.84
CA GLY A 77 3.94 -16.33 -1.88
C GLY A 77 3.21 -15.19 -1.18
N VAL A 78 2.24 -14.52 -1.84
CA VAL A 78 1.40 -13.50 -1.19
C VAL A 78 0.54 -14.10 -0.08
N VAL A 79 -0.12 -15.22 -0.35
CA VAL A 79 -0.98 -15.91 0.63
C VAL A 79 -0.15 -16.47 1.78
N GLU A 80 0.96 -17.12 1.47
CA GLU A 80 1.90 -17.65 2.47
C GLU A 80 2.51 -16.53 3.34
N ASP A 81 2.81 -15.37 2.75
CA ASP A 81 3.29 -14.21 3.49
C ASP A 81 2.27 -13.76 4.55
N TYR A 82 0.96 -13.72 4.20
CA TYR A 82 -0.09 -13.40 5.17
C TYR A 82 -0.18 -14.43 6.29
N GLU A 83 -0.13 -15.73 5.97
CA GLU A 83 -0.16 -16.80 6.96
C GLU A 83 1.05 -16.73 7.88
N ARG A 84 2.25 -16.55 7.34
CA ARG A 84 3.50 -16.47 8.09
C ARG A 84 3.53 -15.26 9.03
N ILE A 85 3.10 -14.08 8.56
CA ILE A 85 3.09 -12.89 9.40
C ILE A 85 2.00 -12.97 10.47
N ALA A 86 0.85 -13.59 10.17
CA ALA A 86 -0.21 -13.82 11.13
C ALA A 86 0.23 -14.75 12.27
N ALA A 87 0.89 -15.86 11.94
CA ALA A 87 1.46 -16.78 12.92
C ALA A 87 2.51 -16.09 13.78
N HIS A 88 3.44 -15.33 13.14
CA HIS A 88 4.47 -14.57 13.87
C HIS A 88 3.89 -13.51 14.80
N ALA A 89 2.76 -12.90 14.44
CA ALA A 89 2.04 -11.95 15.29
C ALA A 89 1.15 -12.63 16.36
N GLY A 90 1.04 -13.95 16.34
CA GLY A 90 0.20 -14.71 17.27
C GLY A 90 -1.31 -14.52 17.05
N VAL A 91 -1.75 -14.09 15.88
CA VAL A 91 -3.18 -13.87 15.56
C VAL A 91 -3.86 -15.10 14.92
N CYS A 92 -3.11 -16.16 14.67
CA CYS A 92 -3.61 -17.48 14.31
C CYS A 92 -2.69 -18.57 14.88
N GLU A 93 -3.20 -19.78 14.99
CA GLU A 93 -2.43 -20.96 15.39
C GLU A 93 -1.69 -21.56 14.19
N GLY A 94 -0.59 -22.28 14.45
CA GLY A 94 0.25 -22.91 13.45
C GLY A 94 1.49 -22.07 13.08
N ASP A 95 2.43 -22.70 12.39
CA ASP A 95 3.64 -22.08 11.85
C ASP A 95 3.66 -22.19 10.32
N GLY A 96 3.81 -21.07 9.66
CA GLY A 96 3.94 -20.99 8.19
C GLY A 96 2.74 -21.58 7.45
N HIS A 97 2.96 -22.65 6.66
CA HIS A 97 1.93 -23.26 5.80
C HIS A 97 0.77 -23.94 6.54
N GLU A 98 0.91 -24.23 7.84
CA GLU A 98 -0.14 -24.83 8.67
C GLU A 98 -1.00 -23.77 9.38
N ALA A 99 -0.67 -22.48 9.23
CA ALA A 99 -1.41 -21.42 9.86
C ALA A 99 -2.84 -21.32 9.30
N ALA A 100 -3.84 -21.53 10.15
CA ALA A 100 -5.25 -21.50 9.78
C ALA A 100 -5.80 -20.06 9.64
N LEU A 101 -5.04 -19.17 8.97
CA LEU A 101 -5.41 -17.75 8.87
C LEU A 101 -6.78 -17.54 8.22
N PHE A 102 -7.06 -18.23 7.13
CA PHE A 102 -8.28 -18.02 6.33
C PHE A 102 -9.46 -18.88 6.77
N GLY A 103 -9.20 -19.98 7.46
CA GLY A 103 -10.20 -21.00 7.79
C GLY A 103 -11.44 -20.42 8.48
N GLY A 104 -12.61 -20.60 7.86
CA GLY A 104 -13.92 -20.15 8.35
C GLY A 104 -14.14 -18.63 8.40
N ARG A 105 -13.14 -17.80 8.04
CA ARG A 105 -13.22 -16.35 8.14
C ARG A 105 -13.90 -15.71 6.94
N ARG A 106 -14.57 -14.58 7.17
CA ARG A 106 -15.04 -13.66 6.14
C ARG A 106 -13.91 -12.65 5.88
N VAL A 107 -13.36 -12.70 4.69
CA VAL A 107 -12.16 -11.96 4.30
C VAL A 107 -12.54 -10.76 3.45
N LEU A 108 -11.90 -9.62 3.69
CA LEU A 108 -11.91 -8.45 2.82
C LEU A 108 -10.48 -8.22 2.29
N GLU A 109 -10.30 -8.34 0.98
CA GLU A 109 -9.08 -7.96 0.30
C GLU A 109 -9.21 -6.54 -0.22
N LEU A 110 -8.28 -5.65 0.16
CA LEU A 110 -8.22 -4.29 -0.36
C LEU A 110 -7.31 -4.29 -1.59
N ASP A 111 -7.82 -3.82 -2.71
CA ASP A 111 -7.17 -3.74 -4.03
C ASP A 111 -6.62 -5.10 -4.51
N HIS A 112 -7.40 -5.77 -5.32
CA HIS A 112 -7.01 -7.08 -5.88
C HIS A 112 -6.10 -6.97 -7.13
N GLY A 113 -5.71 -5.76 -7.51
CA GLY A 113 -4.89 -5.51 -8.71
C GLY A 113 -5.55 -6.02 -9.99
N ASN A 114 -4.79 -6.74 -10.81
CA ASN A 114 -5.24 -7.23 -12.12
C ASN A 114 -5.92 -8.61 -12.08
N THR A 115 -5.99 -9.26 -10.91
CA THR A 115 -6.50 -10.63 -10.78
C THR A 115 -7.23 -10.84 -9.46
N ARG A 116 -8.04 -11.90 -9.37
CA ARG A 116 -8.63 -12.37 -8.12
C ARG A 116 -7.89 -13.60 -7.56
N ALA A 117 -6.61 -13.77 -7.90
CA ALA A 117 -5.85 -14.94 -7.54
C ALA A 117 -5.72 -15.10 -6.02
N VAL A 118 -5.41 -14.01 -5.28
CA VAL A 118 -5.32 -14.04 -3.82
C VAL A 118 -6.68 -14.39 -3.20
N ALA A 119 -7.77 -13.78 -3.67
CA ALA A 119 -9.12 -14.11 -3.21
C ALA A 119 -9.48 -15.58 -3.46
N MET A 120 -9.15 -16.12 -4.64
CA MET A 120 -9.35 -17.53 -4.97
C MET A 120 -8.54 -18.45 -4.06
N LEU A 121 -7.27 -18.15 -3.85
CA LEU A 121 -6.40 -18.93 -2.96
C LEU A 121 -6.87 -18.83 -1.50
N ALA A 122 -7.35 -17.68 -1.03
CA ALA A 122 -7.94 -17.56 0.29
C ALA A 122 -9.19 -18.46 0.43
N ARG A 123 -10.02 -18.54 -0.61
CA ARG A 123 -11.15 -19.49 -0.66
C ARG A 123 -10.66 -20.95 -0.61
N LEU A 124 -9.60 -21.25 -1.34
CA LEU A 124 -8.99 -22.59 -1.33
C LEU A 124 -8.44 -22.94 0.06
N ARG A 125 -7.88 -21.97 0.78
CA ARG A 125 -7.41 -22.09 2.18
C ARG A 125 -8.55 -22.07 3.22
N GLY A 126 -9.80 -22.22 2.79
CA GLY A 126 -10.97 -22.43 3.67
C GLY A 126 -11.66 -21.15 4.13
N ALA A 127 -11.40 -19.97 3.54
CA ALA A 127 -12.18 -18.78 3.83
C ALA A 127 -13.68 -19.04 3.59
N PHE A 128 -14.52 -18.66 4.54
CA PHE A 128 -15.98 -18.78 4.40
C PHE A 128 -16.49 -17.94 3.23
N SER A 129 -16.01 -16.72 3.09
CA SER A 129 -16.28 -15.85 1.95
C SER A 129 -15.14 -14.86 1.77
N VAL A 130 -14.95 -14.39 0.54
CA VAL A 130 -14.01 -13.32 0.24
C VAL A 130 -14.73 -12.21 -0.50
N ASP A 131 -14.59 -10.99 0.00
CA ASP A 131 -15.01 -9.78 -0.71
C ASP A 131 -13.75 -9.03 -1.12
N VAL A 132 -13.75 -8.39 -2.27
CA VAL A 132 -12.68 -7.52 -2.75
C VAL A 132 -13.18 -6.09 -2.84
N TYR A 133 -12.44 -5.15 -2.32
CA TYR A 133 -12.74 -3.72 -2.39
C TYR A 133 -11.67 -3.02 -3.21
N ASP A 134 -12.06 -2.58 -4.40
CA ASP A 134 -11.18 -1.87 -5.33
C ASP A 134 -11.94 -0.77 -6.03
N SER A 135 -11.58 0.48 -5.77
CA SER A 135 -12.19 1.66 -6.40
C SER A 135 -11.81 1.82 -7.88
N ILE A 136 -10.82 1.04 -8.35
CA ILE A 136 -10.27 1.16 -9.68
C ILE A 136 -10.31 -0.20 -10.36
N ASP A 137 -11.09 -0.30 -11.45
CA ASP A 137 -11.07 -1.50 -12.27
C ASP A 137 -9.82 -1.55 -13.14
N LEU A 138 -8.79 -2.18 -12.61
CA LEU A 138 -7.54 -2.42 -13.35
C LEU A 138 -7.53 -3.76 -14.08
N GLN A 139 -8.64 -4.50 -14.16
CA GLN A 139 -8.69 -5.76 -14.91
C GLN A 139 -8.42 -5.51 -16.40
N THR A 140 -7.14 -5.46 -16.73
CA THR A 140 -6.64 -5.25 -18.10
C THR A 140 -6.25 -6.56 -18.78
N ARG A 141 -6.22 -7.67 -18.04
CA ARG A 141 -5.82 -8.97 -18.56
C ARG A 141 -6.93 -9.60 -19.40
N ASP A 142 -6.48 -10.29 -20.44
CA ASP A 142 -7.35 -11.15 -21.25
C ASP A 142 -8.02 -12.22 -20.35
N PRO A 143 -9.36 -12.38 -20.43
CA PRO A 143 -10.08 -13.35 -19.60
C PRO A 143 -9.56 -14.79 -19.73
N SER A 144 -9.07 -15.19 -20.91
CA SER A 144 -8.53 -16.53 -21.16
C SER A 144 -7.20 -16.73 -20.42
N ARG A 145 -6.35 -15.70 -20.36
CA ARG A 145 -5.09 -15.73 -19.58
C ARG A 145 -5.36 -15.76 -18.08
N LEU A 146 -6.36 -15.03 -17.61
CA LEU A 146 -6.78 -15.09 -16.20
C LEU A 146 -7.28 -16.49 -15.84
N ARG A 147 -8.09 -17.10 -16.73
CA ARG A 147 -8.58 -18.46 -16.53
C ARG A 147 -7.43 -19.45 -16.44
N ALA A 148 -6.48 -19.40 -17.36
CA ALA A 148 -5.31 -20.26 -17.35
C ALA A 148 -4.48 -20.09 -16.05
N LEU A 149 -4.26 -18.85 -15.60
CA LEU A 149 -3.57 -18.57 -14.34
C LEU A 149 -4.28 -19.26 -13.15
N TYR A 150 -5.59 -19.13 -13.06
CA TYR A 150 -6.36 -19.73 -11.95
C TYR A 150 -6.32 -21.26 -12.00
N GLU A 151 -6.44 -21.86 -13.17
CA GLU A 151 -6.34 -23.31 -13.36
C GLU A 151 -4.96 -23.83 -12.99
N ASP A 152 -3.89 -23.10 -13.35
CA ASP A 152 -2.52 -23.50 -13.03
C ASP A 152 -2.20 -23.36 -11.54
N LEU A 153 -2.74 -22.34 -10.86
CA LEU A 153 -2.68 -22.23 -9.39
C LEU A 153 -3.35 -23.42 -8.71
N LEU A 154 -4.52 -23.86 -9.19
CA LEU A 154 -5.20 -25.03 -8.63
C LEU A 154 -4.42 -26.32 -8.87
N LYS A 155 -3.92 -26.54 -10.08
CA LYS A 155 -3.06 -27.71 -10.40
C LYS A 155 -1.83 -27.76 -9.48
N ARG A 156 -1.18 -26.64 -9.28
CA ARG A 156 0.00 -26.55 -8.42
C ARG A 156 -0.33 -26.82 -6.95
N ALA A 157 -1.53 -26.45 -6.50
CA ALA A 157 -2.06 -26.81 -5.18
C ALA A 157 -2.54 -28.26 -5.07
N GLY A 158 -2.45 -29.07 -6.14
CA GLY A 158 -2.97 -30.45 -6.17
C GLY A 158 -4.48 -30.56 -6.29
N GLU A 159 -5.16 -29.49 -6.75
CA GLU A 159 -6.61 -29.38 -6.83
C GLU A 159 -7.13 -29.51 -8.27
N ASP A 160 -8.41 -29.86 -8.41
CA ASP A 160 -9.04 -29.95 -9.71
C ASP A 160 -9.25 -28.55 -10.33
N PRO A 161 -8.67 -28.27 -11.52
CA PRO A 161 -8.84 -26.98 -12.20
C PRO A 161 -10.30 -26.60 -12.50
N SER A 162 -11.21 -27.56 -12.59
CA SER A 162 -12.63 -27.29 -12.81
C SER A 162 -13.30 -26.52 -11.65
N ARG A 163 -12.67 -26.47 -10.48
CA ARG A 163 -13.16 -25.75 -9.30
C ARG A 163 -13.02 -24.22 -9.38
N VAL A 164 -12.32 -23.67 -10.40
CA VAL A 164 -12.10 -22.22 -10.54
C VAL A 164 -13.39 -21.44 -10.40
N ASP A 165 -14.44 -21.81 -11.17
CA ASP A 165 -15.71 -21.06 -11.15
C ASP A 165 -16.39 -21.13 -9.78
N ALA A 166 -16.41 -22.29 -9.15
CA ALA A 166 -16.99 -22.47 -7.82
C ALA A 166 -16.26 -21.66 -6.72
N LEU A 167 -14.94 -21.51 -6.84
CA LEU A 167 -14.16 -20.70 -5.91
C LEU A 167 -14.37 -19.20 -6.15
N LEU A 168 -14.43 -18.77 -7.41
CA LEU A 168 -14.61 -17.36 -7.78
C LEU A 168 -16.07 -16.90 -7.61
N ASP A 169 -17.06 -17.76 -7.70
CA ASP A 169 -18.48 -17.45 -7.49
C ASP A 169 -18.74 -16.96 -6.04
N GLY A 170 -17.91 -17.39 -5.10
CA GLY A 170 -17.93 -16.90 -3.73
C GLY A 170 -17.21 -15.54 -3.51
N VAL A 171 -16.57 -14.95 -4.54
CA VAL A 171 -15.83 -13.71 -4.44
C VAL A 171 -16.68 -12.54 -4.92
N ARG A 172 -16.97 -11.59 -4.03
CA ARG A 172 -17.77 -10.39 -4.34
C ARG A 172 -16.89 -9.18 -4.49
N ALA A 173 -17.15 -8.37 -5.52
CA ALA A 173 -16.42 -7.12 -5.75
C ALA A 173 -17.26 -5.90 -5.35
N HIS A 174 -16.64 -4.97 -4.63
CA HIS A 174 -17.19 -3.67 -4.25
C HIS A 174 -16.33 -2.56 -4.86
N ARG A 175 -16.96 -1.61 -5.52
CA ARG A 175 -16.28 -0.51 -6.23
C ARG A 175 -16.17 0.77 -5.40
N ASP A 176 -16.96 0.87 -4.37
CA ASP A 176 -16.97 2.03 -3.47
C ASP A 176 -17.36 1.62 -2.05
N ALA A 177 -17.00 2.46 -1.09
CA ALA A 177 -17.27 2.23 0.33
C ALA A 177 -18.77 2.19 0.65
N ALA A 178 -19.61 2.90 -0.11
CA ALA A 178 -21.05 2.91 0.10
C ALA A 178 -21.65 1.55 -0.25
N ALA A 179 -21.25 0.95 -1.38
CA ALA A 179 -21.65 -0.40 -1.78
C ALA A 179 -21.18 -1.45 -0.76
N LEU A 180 -19.92 -1.33 -0.28
CA LEU A 180 -19.38 -2.22 0.74
C LEU A 180 -20.22 -2.15 2.04
N LYS A 181 -20.52 -0.95 2.53
CA LYS A 181 -21.37 -0.74 3.73
C LYS A 181 -22.79 -1.21 3.52
N ALA A 182 -23.39 -0.89 2.36
CA ALA A 182 -24.76 -1.28 2.03
C ALA A 182 -24.93 -2.81 1.94
N SER A 183 -23.85 -3.56 1.71
CA SER A 183 -23.88 -5.02 1.73
C SER A 183 -24.25 -5.60 3.11
N GLY A 184 -24.13 -4.82 4.19
CA GLY A 184 -24.37 -5.25 5.58
C GLY A 184 -23.35 -6.30 6.09
N ARG A 185 -22.32 -6.60 5.30
CA ARG A 185 -21.33 -7.64 5.64
C ARG A 185 -20.34 -7.15 6.69
N ARG A 186 -19.87 -8.07 7.50
CA ARG A 186 -18.79 -7.84 8.48
C ARG A 186 -17.68 -8.81 8.22
N PHE A 187 -16.44 -8.34 8.35
CA PHE A 187 -15.24 -9.09 8.01
C PHE A 187 -14.41 -9.40 9.25
N ASP A 188 -13.93 -10.63 9.33
CA ASP A 188 -13.11 -11.13 10.43
C ASP A 188 -11.62 -10.94 10.13
N LEU A 189 -11.29 -10.83 8.83
CA LEU A 189 -9.93 -10.63 8.35
C LEU A 189 -9.93 -9.59 7.22
N VAL A 190 -9.03 -8.63 7.29
CA VAL A 190 -8.73 -7.68 6.20
C VAL A 190 -7.30 -7.87 5.77
N VAL A 191 -7.04 -8.00 4.49
CA VAL A 191 -5.69 -8.12 3.94
C VAL A 191 -5.44 -7.08 2.86
N SER A 192 -4.21 -6.57 2.78
CA SER A 192 -3.76 -5.73 1.67
C SER A 192 -2.26 -5.80 1.45
N ARG A 193 -1.84 -5.63 0.20
CA ARG A 193 -0.43 -5.60 -0.19
C ARG A 193 -0.18 -4.47 -1.18
N ALA A 194 0.71 -3.55 -0.83
CA ALA A 194 1.05 -2.38 -1.64
C ALA A 194 -0.17 -1.52 -2.02
N VAL A 195 -1.01 -1.22 -1.03
CA VAL A 195 -2.27 -0.48 -1.20
C VAL A 195 -2.30 0.80 -0.36
N LEU A 196 -2.01 0.69 0.94
CA LEU A 196 -2.20 1.80 1.88
C LEU A 196 -1.30 3.00 1.55
N GLU A 197 -0.15 2.78 0.93
CA GLU A 197 0.73 3.86 0.44
C GLU A 197 0.09 4.70 -0.67
N HIS A 198 -0.92 4.16 -1.37
CA HIS A 198 -1.66 4.87 -2.42
C HIS A 198 -2.95 5.52 -1.91
N VAL A 199 -3.36 5.21 -0.69
CA VAL A 199 -4.56 5.80 -0.07
C VAL A 199 -4.25 7.20 0.45
N ARG A 200 -4.90 8.22 -0.10
CA ARG A 200 -4.70 9.61 0.30
C ARG A 200 -5.35 9.95 1.63
N ASP A 201 -6.55 9.44 1.86
CA ASP A 201 -7.31 9.65 3.10
C ASP A 201 -7.36 8.36 3.92
N LEU A 202 -6.24 8.07 4.59
CA LEU A 202 -6.13 6.93 5.51
C LEU A 202 -7.15 7.01 6.64
N LYS A 203 -7.55 8.22 7.05
CA LYS A 203 -8.56 8.39 8.12
C LYS A 203 -9.93 7.92 7.67
N SER A 204 -10.35 8.27 6.47
CA SER A 204 -11.60 7.76 5.90
C SER A 204 -11.55 6.25 5.73
N LEU A 205 -10.47 5.69 5.18
CA LEU A 205 -10.31 4.25 5.05
C LEU A 205 -10.45 3.53 6.40
N HIS A 206 -9.72 3.96 7.43
CA HIS A 206 -9.78 3.29 8.75
C HIS A 206 -11.16 3.44 9.41
N ARG A 207 -11.84 4.58 9.22
CA ARG A 207 -13.23 4.74 9.68
C ARG A 207 -14.16 3.75 8.97
N GLU A 208 -14.01 3.58 7.68
CA GLU A 208 -14.79 2.63 6.88
C GLU A 208 -14.51 1.18 7.28
N LEU A 209 -13.23 0.83 7.44
CA LEU A 209 -12.83 -0.49 7.92
C LEU A 209 -13.42 -0.78 9.32
N ARG A 210 -13.44 0.23 10.21
CA ARG A 210 -14.07 0.07 11.52
C ARG A 210 -15.56 -0.28 11.43
N GLU A 211 -16.27 0.28 10.46
CA GLU A 211 -17.71 0.04 10.28
C GLU A 211 -18.02 -1.34 9.69
N VAL A 212 -17.09 -1.91 8.90
CA VAL A 212 -17.31 -3.19 8.21
C VAL A 212 -16.56 -4.37 8.81
N THR A 213 -15.79 -4.19 9.88
CA THR A 213 -15.09 -5.27 10.56
C THR A 213 -15.82 -5.73 11.82
N THR A 214 -15.62 -6.99 12.20
CA THR A 214 -16.08 -7.52 13.51
C THR A 214 -15.27 -6.93 14.65
N ASP A 215 -15.71 -7.08 15.89
CA ASP A 215 -15.04 -6.48 17.06
C ASP A 215 -13.72 -7.19 17.41
N ASP A 216 -13.51 -8.39 16.91
CA ASP A 216 -12.29 -9.22 17.06
C ASP A 216 -11.48 -9.34 15.77
N ALA A 217 -11.79 -8.54 14.75
CA ALA A 217 -11.16 -8.61 13.44
C ALA A 217 -9.64 -8.39 13.51
N VAL A 218 -8.94 -9.07 12.61
CA VAL A 218 -7.51 -8.93 12.31
C VAL A 218 -7.33 -8.22 10.97
N LEU A 219 -6.41 -7.26 10.92
CA LEU A 219 -6.05 -6.57 9.68
C LEU A 219 -4.54 -6.79 9.43
N ILE A 220 -4.17 -7.22 8.22
CA ILE A 220 -2.78 -7.49 7.83
C ILE A 220 -2.46 -6.68 6.58
N HIS A 221 -1.50 -5.77 6.71
CA HIS A 221 -1.11 -4.87 5.64
C HIS A 221 0.39 -4.98 5.36
N LYS A 222 0.77 -5.17 4.09
CA LYS A 222 2.13 -4.95 3.62
C LYS A 222 2.19 -3.61 2.92
N ILE A 223 3.01 -2.68 3.42
CA ILE A 223 3.04 -1.27 2.99
C ILE A 223 4.42 -0.94 2.45
N ASP A 224 4.49 -0.42 1.22
CA ASP A 224 5.71 0.09 0.62
C ASP A 224 5.89 1.59 0.94
N LEU A 225 7.00 1.95 1.56
CA LEU A 225 7.30 3.33 1.95
C LEU A 225 8.33 4.00 1.04
N ARG A 226 8.64 3.38 -0.11
CA ARG A 226 9.57 3.92 -1.11
C ARG A 226 8.87 4.90 -2.06
N SER A 227 9.68 5.58 -2.81
CA SER A 227 9.25 6.26 -4.03
C SER A 227 8.79 5.24 -5.09
N HIS A 228 7.81 5.60 -5.89
CA HIS A 228 7.33 4.80 -7.02
C HIS A 228 7.58 5.59 -8.31
N GLY A 229 8.79 5.44 -8.86
CA GLY A 229 9.19 6.14 -10.09
C GLY A 229 9.65 7.59 -9.88
N PHE A 230 9.88 8.01 -8.64
CA PHE A 230 10.43 9.32 -8.28
C PHE A 230 11.86 9.20 -7.72
N GLU A 231 12.58 8.14 -8.07
CA GLU A 231 13.97 7.98 -7.67
C GLU A 231 14.90 8.64 -8.68
N TRP A 232 15.87 9.41 -8.19
CA TRP A 232 17.05 9.81 -8.94
C TRP A 232 18.24 8.91 -8.58
N ASP A 233 18.61 8.93 -7.31
CA ASP A 233 19.70 8.16 -6.75
C ASP A 233 19.38 7.56 -5.35
N HIS A 234 18.16 7.81 -4.86
CA HIS A 234 17.76 7.40 -3.52
C HIS A 234 16.25 7.09 -3.42
N GLU A 235 15.90 6.05 -2.69
CA GLU A 235 14.53 5.57 -2.49
C GLU A 235 13.60 6.59 -1.80
N LEU A 236 14.17 7.63 -1.19
CA LEU A 236 13.44 8.70 -0.50
C LEU A 236 13.40 10.01 -1.29
N ASP A 237 13.80 10.03 -2.56
CA ASP A 237 13.86 11.28 -3.35
C ASP A 237 12.52 11.98 -3.49
N PHE A 238 11.41 11.26 -3.46
CA PHE A 238 10.07 11.85 -3.45
C PHE A 238 9.79 12.72 -2.22
N LEU A 239 10.54 12.57 -1.13
CA LEU A 239 10.44 13.39 0.08
C LEU A 239 11.18 14.74 -0.03
N LEU A 240 11.93 14.95 -1.12
CA LEU A 240 12.55 16.25 -1.44
C LEU A 240 11.52 17.31 -1.85
N PHE A 241 10.38 16.87 -2.42
CA PHE A 241 9.36 17.77 -2.90
C PHE A 241 8.59 18.41 -1.74
N PRO A 242 8.46 19.75 -1.66
CA PRO A 242 7.60 20.41 -0.69
C PRO A 242 6.16 19.88 -0.78
N GLU A 243 5.48 19.75 0.35
CA GLU A 243 4.16 19.12 0.45
C GLU A 243 3.13 19.68 -0.54
N ARG A 244 3.05 21.03 -0.64
CA ARG A 244 2.10 21.69 -1.56
C ARG A 244 2.38 21.33 -3.03
N LEU A 245 3.66 21.30 -3.40
CA LEU A 245 4.07 20.93 -4.75
C LEU A 245 3.75 19.45 -5.01
N TYR A 246 4.17 18.55 -4.11
CA TYR A 246 3.90 17.12 -4.25
C TYR A 246 2.41 16.82 -4.43
N ARG A 247 1.55 17.42 -3.61
CA ARG A 247 0.09 17.26 -3.74
C ARG A 247 -0.46 17.75 -5.08
N SER A 248 0.08 18.81 -5.64
CA SER A 248 -0.36 19.32 -6.95
C SER A 248 0.10 18.42 -8.11
N LEU A 249 1.21 17.71 -7.92
CA LEU A 249 1.77 16.81 -8.93
C LEU A 249 1.14 15.41 -8.90
N THR A 250 0.72 14.96 -7.73
CA THR A 250 0.21 13.60 -7.49
C THR A 250 -1.31 13.58 -7.41
N THR A 251 -1.99 14.07 -8.44
CA THR A 251 -3.46 14.12 -8.50
C THR A 251 -4.09 12.82 -8.96
N HIS A 252 -3.30 11.89 -9.49
CA HIS A 252 -3.75 10.61 -10.03
C HIS A 252 -3.33 9.43 -9.15
N ILE A 253 -3.76 8.26 -9.56
CA ILE A 253 -3.56 6.98 -8.90
C ILE A 253 -2.10 6.53 -9.08
N GLY A 254 -1.57 5.82 -8.10
CA GLY A 254 -0.28 5.16 -8.18
C GLY A 254 0.88 5.89 -7.52
N GLU A 255 0.71 7.18 -7.14
CA GLU A 255 1.76 7.86 -6.37
C GLU A 255 1.60 7.61 -4.86
N PRO A 256 2.73 7.40 -4.14
CA PRO A 256 2.69 7.15 -2.71
C PRO A 256 2.25 8.39 -1.92
N ASN A 257 1.55 8.17 -0.81
CA ASN A 257 1.04 9.23 0.06
C ASN A 257 2.12 9.89 0.95
N ARG A 258 3.36 9.38 0.95
CA ARG A 258 4.50 9.82 1.73
C ARG A 258 4.36 9.65 3.26
N VAL A 259 3.33 8.99 3.75
CA VAL A 259 3.19 8.65 5.16
C VAL A 259 4.30 7.68 5.56
N ARG A 260 4.92 7.90 6.72
CA ARG A 260 5.95 7.00 7.27
C ARG A 260 5.31 6.06 8.30
N ALA A 261 6.05 5.03 8.71
CA ALA A 261 5.52 3.97 9.56
C ALA A 261 4.68 4.48 10.75
N GLN A 262 5.17 5.50 11.50
CA GLN A 262 4.43 6.06 12.63
C GLN A 262 3.05 6.57 12.24
N GLY A 263 2.92 7.24 11.10
CA GLY A 263 1.63 7.81 10.68
C GLY A 263 0.57 6.74 10.42
N TYR A 264 0.94 5.54 9.97
CA TYR A 264 0.02 4.41 9.84
C TYR A 264 -0.46 3.89 11.20
N LEU A 265 0.47 3.80 12.17
CA LEU A 265 0.13 3.40 13.54
C LEU A 265 -0.82 4.41 14.20
N ASP A 266 -0.50 5.70 14.10
CA ASP A 266 -1.29 6.78 14.71
C ASP A 266 -2.72 6.78 14.16
N VAL A 267 -2.88 6.65 12.85
CA VAL A 267 -4.20 6.60 12.23
C VAL A 267 -4.95 5.33 12.65
N ALA A 268 -4.32 4.16 12.63
CA ALA A 268 -4.96 2.93 13.06
C ALA A 268 -5.47 3.02 14.49
N GLN A 269 -4.64 3.50 15.42
CA GLN A 269 -5.01 3.67 16.84
C GLN A 269 -6.14 4.68 17.01
N GLN A 270 -6.12 5.80 16.27
CA GLN A 270 -7.19 6.81 16.31
C GLN A 270 -8.57 6.20 15.99
N TYR A 271 -8.63 5.18 15.16
CA TYR A 271 -9.87 4.51 14.75
C TYR A 271 -10.13 3.19 15.50
N GLY A 272 -9.41 2.94 16.61
CA GLY A 272 -9.66 1.80 17.51
C GLY A 272 -9.14 0.48 16.99
N PHE A 273 -8.07 0.51 16.20
CA PHE A 273 -7.26 -0.65 15.85
C PHE A 273 -5.96 -0.63 16.66
N THR A 274 -5.63 -1.75 17.28
CA THR A 274 -4.41 -1.89 18.09
C THR A 274 -3.33 -2.58 17.26
N PRO A 275 -2.16 -1.95 17.04
CA PRO A 275 -1.04 -2.63 16.44
C PRO A 275 -0.52 -3.73 17.37
N VAL A 276 -0.45 -4.97 16.87
CA VAL A 276 0.08 -6.12 17.62
C VAL A 276 1.41 -6.62 17.05
N HIS A 277 1.69 -6.29 15.78
CA HIS A 277 2.97 -6.59 15.16
C HIS A 277 3.32 -5.53 14.12
N VAL A 278 4.60 -5.11 14.11
CA VAL A 278 5.21 -4.31 13.05
C VAL A 278 6.60 -4.87 12.78
N SER A 279 6.90 -5.15 11.52
CA SER A 279 8.25 -5.54 11.10
C SER A 279 8.65 -4.87 9.79
N ALA A 280 9.94 -4.55 9.67
CA ALA A 280 10.45 -3.88 8.47
C ALA A 280 10.71 -4.91 7.36
N THR A 281 10.11 -4.70 6.20
CA THR A 281 10.36 -5.51 5.00
C THR A 281 11.66 -5.11 4.32
N ARG A 282 12.04 -3.84 4.45
CA ARG A 282 13.28 -3.28 3.91
C ARG A 282 13.75 -2.08 4.73
N ARG A 283 15.07 -1.97 4.87
CA ARG A 283 15.72 -0.81 5.47
C ARG A 283 16.90 -0.34 4.61
N ILE A 284 17.25 0.94 4.76
CA ILE A 284 18.52 1.50 4.31
C ILE A 284 19.40 1.83 5.52
N SER A 285 20.70 1.94 5.28
CA SER A 285 21.62 2.32 6.38
C SER A 285 21.42 3.76 6.85
N ALA A 286 21.68 4.01 8.12
CA ALA A 286 21.64 5.35 8.71
C ALA A 286 22.58 6.33 7.95
N GLU A 287 23.71 5.83 7.43
CA GLU A 287 24.64 6.62 6.62
C GLU A 287 23.99 7.13 5.31
N ARG A 288 23.22 6.27 4.62
CA ARG A 288 22.46 6.70 3.42
C ARG A 288 21.41 7.75 3.76
N VAL A 289 20.69 7.56 4.89
CA VAL A 289 19.72 8.56 5.39
C VAL A 289 20.42 9.89 5.68
N ALA A 290 21.55 9.87 6.38
CA ALA A 290 22.28 11.07 6.73
C ALA A 290 22.70 11.90 5.51
N LYS A 291 23.13 11.25 4.43
CA LYS A 291 23.52 11.93 3.16
C LYS A 291 22.37 12.70 2.49
N LEU A 292 21.13 12.30 2.74
CA LEU A 292 19.94 12.89 2.09
C LEU A 292 19.17 13.82 3.02
N ARG A 293 19.21 13.60 4.34
CA ARG A 293 18.32 14.20 5.34
C ARG A 293 18.20 15.70 5.23
N ASP A 294 19.34 16.40 5.11
CA ASP A 294 19.35 17.88 5.05
C ASP A 294 18.68 18.44 3.79
N SER A 295 18.57 17.62 2.75
CA SER A 295 17.92 17.97 1.49
C SER A 295 16.41 17.70 1.50
N LEU A 296 15.89 16.92 2.46
CA LEU A 296 14.48 16.58 2.54
C LEU A 296 13.61 17.82 2.85
N ALA A 297 12.41 17.84 2.30
CA ALA A 297 11.41 18.82 2.66
C ALA A 297 10.86 18.57 4.09
N GLU A 298 10.36 19.61 4.74
CA GLU A 298 9.59 19.43 5.97
C GLU A 298 8.23 18.73 5.67
N PRO A 299 7.74 17.87 6.57
CA PRO A 299 8.31 17.58 7.91
C PRO A 299 9.37 16.46 7.93
N TYR A 300 9.77 15.91 6.79
CA TYR A 300 10.62 14.70 6.72
C TYR A 300 12.04 14.94 7.22
N ARG A 301 12.58 16.13 7.00
CA ARG A 301 13.91 16.50 7.51
C ARG A 301 13.99 16.43 9.04
N SER A 302 12.88 16.70 9.72
CA SER A 302 12.80 16.67 11.19
C SER A 302 12.61 15.26 11.76
N LEU A 303 12.35 14.25 10.90
CA LEU A 303 12.19 12.86 11.36
C LEU A 303 13.56 12.25 11.72
N SER A 304 13.52 11.28 12.64
CA SER A 304 14.74 10.56 13.03
C SER A 304 15.25 9.66 11.89
N PRO A 305 16.58 9.39 11.84
CA PRO A 305 17.14 8.47 10.86
C PRO A 305 16.51 7.08 10.90
N GLU A 306 16.13 6.59 12.08
CA GLU A 306 15.49 5.29 12.29
C GLU A 306 14.17 5.23 11.54
N VAL A 307 13.30 6.24 11.69
CA VAL A 307 12.02 6.36 10.99
C VAL A 307 12.22 6.44 9.48
N LEU A 308 13.17 7.26 9.03
CA LEU A 308 13.47 7.41 7.61
C LEU A 308 14.11 6.17 6.99
N SER A 309 14.84 5.38 7.77
CA SER A 309 15.52 4.17 7.29
C SER A 309 14.56 3.06 6.85
N VAL A 310 13.35 3.04 7.38
CA VAL A 310 12.33 2.01 7.07
C VAL A 310 11.70 2.30 5.71
N LEU A 311 11.87 1.39 4.77
CA LEU A 311 11.39 1.52 3.39
C LEU A 311 10.17 0.65 3.08
N GLY A 312 9.71 -0.13 4.03
CA GLY A 312 8.48 -0.91 3.94
C GLY A 312 8.23 -1.65 5.24
N ILE A 313 6.96 -1.93 5.50
CA ILE A 313 6.54 -2.60 6.74
C ILE A 313 5.48 -3.67 6.47
N TRP A 314 5.49 -4.70 7.31
CA TRP A 314 4.31 -5.46 7.67
C TRP A 314 3.67 -4.82 8.89
N LEU A 315 2.36 -4.68 8.86
CA LEU A 315 1.56 -4.12 9.95
C LEU A 315 0.40 -5.06 10.23
N VAL A 316 0.35 -5.61 11.45
CA VAL A 316 -0.79 -6.42 11.92
C VAL A 316 -1.52 -5.63 13.00
N LEU A 317 -2.80 -5.43 12.75
CA LEU A 317 -3.72 -4.70 13.63
C LEU A 317 -4.83 -5.62 14.09
N VAL A 318 -5.35 -5.39 15.28
CA VAL A 318 -6.54 -6.08 15.79
C VAL A 318 -7.57 -5.08 16.31
N ARG A 319 -8.84 -5.48 16.29
CA ARG A 319 -9.92 -4.72 16.93
C ARG A 319 -9.91 -4.92 18.46
N GLY A 320 -10.55 -3.99 19.18
CA GLY A 320 -10.56 -3.97 20.64
C GLY A 320 -11.15 -5.19 21.33
N GLY A 321 -11.96 -6.01 20.64
CA GLY A 321 -12.48 -7.29 21.15
C GLY A 321 -11.49 -8.45 21.03
N HIS A 322 -10.43 -8.30 20.24
CA HIS A 322 -9.44 -9.35 20.06
C HIS A 322 -8.58 -9.54 21.34
N PRO A 323 -8.23 -10.77 21.73
CA PRO A 323 -7.45 -11.03 22.95
C PRO A 323 -6.11 -10.26 23.02
N LEU A 324 -5.45 -10.06 21.88
CA LEU A 324 -4.17 -9.34 21.78
C LEU A 324 -4.31 -7.81 21.81
N ALA A 325 -5.51 -7.24 21.83
CA ALA A 325 -5.71 -5.78 21.83
C ALA A 325 -5.11 -5.05 23.05
N ARG A 326 -4.69 -5.80 24.08
CA ARG A 326 -4.05 -5.26 25.29
C ARG A 326 -2.53 -5.22 25.23
N SER A 327 -1.94 -5.51 24.08
CA SER A 327 -0.49 -5.56 23.87
C SER A 327 0.18 -4.20 24.05
N ALA A 328 1.48 -4.24 24.39
CA ALA A 328 2.31 -3.07 24.64
C ALA A 328 2.48 -2.15 23.42
N ALA A 329 2.83 -0.88 23.69
CA ALA A 329 3.20 0.07 22.65
C ALA A 329 4.38 -0.45 21.80
N ILE A 330 4.27 -0.27 20.48
CA ILE A 330 5.32 -0.62 19.53
C ILE A 330 6.35 0.51 19.48
N ASP A 331 7.60 0.17 19.76
CA ASP A 331 8.73 1.09 19.58
C ASP A 331 9.26 1.02 18.13
N LEU A 332 9.11 2.11 17.40
CA LEU A 332 9.59 2.20 16.01
C LEU A 332 11.12 2.19 15.88
N GLY A 333 11.85 2.58 16.93
CA GLY A 333 13.32 2.49 16.97
C GLY A 333 13.80 1.04 16.96
N SER A 334 12.98 0.14 17.47
CA SER A 334 13.29 -1.29 17.60
C SER A 334 12.46 -2.19 16.67
N ILE A 335 11.81 -1.65 15.60
CA ILE A 335 11.06 -2.49 14.66
C ILE A 335 11.96 -3.63 14.15
N PRO A 336 11.60 -4.91 14.37
CA PRO A 336 12.40 -6.04 13.88
C PRO A 336 12.36 -6.13 12.35
N ALA A 337 13.30 -6.86 11.77
CA ALA A 337 13.17 -7.28 10.38
C ALA A 337 11.98 -8.24 10.22
N ALA A 338 11.35 -8.22 9.07
CA ALA A 338 10.33 -9.22 8.72
C ALA A 338 10.95 -10.63 8.71
N PRO A 339 10.16 -11.69 8.98
CA PRO A 339 10.63 -13.06 8.87
C PRO A 339 11.30 -13.33 7.52
N SER A 340 12.34 -14.18 7.51
CA SER A 340 13.06 -14.54 6.30
C SER A 340 12.18 -15.33 5.33
N GLY A 341 12.51 -15.27 4.04
CA GLY A 341 11.83 -16.05 3.00
C GLY A 341 10.47 -15.51 2.56
N MET A 342 10.10 -14.29 2.98
CA MET A 342 8.89 -13.63 2.48
C MET A 342 9.11 -13.07 1.06
N ALA A 343 8.07 -13.11 0.23
CA ALA A 343 8.13 -12.61 -1.13
C ALA A 343 8.47 -11.10 -1.17
N PRO A 344 9.30 -10.61 -2.13
CA PRO A 344 9.58 -9.20 -2.29
C PRO A 344 8.31 -8.40 -2.66
N PHE A 345 8.43 -7.06 -2.66
CA PHE A 345 7.35 -6.21 -3.17
C PHE A 345 7.19 -6.36 -4.66
#